data_3f3f3a3bb87ab253dbba7df0f88ef974
#
_entry.id   3f3f3a3bb87ab253dbba7df0f88ef974
#
_cell.length_a   1.000
_cell.length_b   1.000
_cell.length_c   1.000
_cell.angle_alpha   90.00
_cell.angle_beta   90.00
_cell.angle_gamma   90.00
#
_symmetry.space_group_name_H-M   'P 1'
#
loop_
_entity.id
_entity.type
_entity.pdbx_description
1 polymer ?
#
loop_
_entity_poly.entity_id
_entity_poly.type
_entity_poly.pdbx_seq_one_letter_code
_entity_poly.pdbx_strand_id
1 'polypeptide(L)'
;MASAQRYTWLGISSIVVWASLVAIIKLVSEQISPVQSIAMIYSFSAITIVLMLGLPKLKQMPKAYLYGCGMLFVAYEVLFLSAVAFSDSREQVLIIAMINYLWPPLMIVFAILFKQLSYRPLAIAGFVVAVLGLMMVVNPQITEPFKMIAVLQQNPMAYGFALVGAIIWPCYSLLTKRYAQGHNAVAFFFLISASVLWCLHLGLKETFVMPSLTWWSIIAVAGALIGMAYSNWNQSMQFGNAQLLILATYFMPVFSSLMSMFILGVQPQWSFWLGALLVTIGAMICWKNTANK
;
A
#
# COMPACT_ATOMS: atom_id res chain seq x y z
N MET A 1 22.96 -5.92 -17.27
CA MET A 1 23.10 -5.64 -15.80
C MET A 1 22.71 -4.21 -15.42
N ALA A 2 23.19 -3.17 -16.10
CA ALA A 2 22.87 -1.77 -15.78
C ALA A 2 21.35 -1.42 -15.81
N SER A 3 20.58 -2.04 -16.72
CA SER A 3 19.13 -1.81 -16.80
C SER A 3 18.38 -2.39 -15.58
N ALA A 4 18.67 -3.61 -15.16
CA ALA A 4 18.01 -4.24 -14.00
C ALA A 4 18.31 -3.49 -12.70
N GLN A 5 19.54 -3.00 -12.52
CA GLN A 5 19.91 -2.17 -11.38
C GLN A 5 19.12 -0.85 -11.36
N ARG A 6 18.97 -0.18 -12.52
CA ARG A 6 18.15 1.03 -12.63
C ARG A 6 16.71 0.78 -12.20
N TYR A 7 16.06 -0.29 -12.68
CA TYR A 7 14.70 -0.64 -12.28
C TYR A 7 14.60 -0.97 -10.80
N THR A 8 15.60 -1.61 -10.21
CA THR A 8 15.63 -1.87 -8.77
C THR A 8 15.64 -0.57 -7.96
N TRP A 9 16.46 0.42 -8.35
CA TRP A 9 16.47 1.73 -7.67
C TRP A 9 15.16 2.51 -7.85
N LEU A 10 14.52 2.42 -9.01
CA LEU A 10 13.18 2.98 -9.21
C LEU A 10 12.15 2.35 -8.26
N GLY A 11 12.23 1.03 -8.03
CA GLY A 11 11.37 0.36 -7.05
C GLY A 11 11.65 0.76 -5.61
N ILE A 12 12.91 0.98 -5.24
CA ILE A 12 13.27 1.51 -3.92
C ILE A 12 12.72 2.92 -3.73
N SER A 13 12.80 3.79 -4.73
CA SER A 13 12.19 5.13 -4.66
C SER A 13 10.67 5.09 -4.44
N SER A 14 9.99 4.09 -5.00
CA SER A 14 8.56 3.87 -4.77
C SER A 14 8.25 3.58 -3.30
N ILE A 15 9.08 2.74 -2.65
CA ILE A 15 8.94 2.40 -1.23
C ILE A 15 9.06 3.66 -0.35
N VAL A 16 10.01 4.55 -0.67
CA VAL A 16 10.20 5.81 0.08
C VAL A 16 8.97 6.72 -0.06
N VAL A 17 8.43 6.86 -1.28
CA VAL A 17 7.21 7.65 -1.51
C VAL A 17 6.02 7.05 -0.74
N TRP A 18 5.83 5.73 -0.81
CA TRP A 18 4.73 5.06 -0.12
C TRP A 18 4.82 5.15 1.41
N ALA A 19 6.02 5.22 1.97
CA ALA A 19 6.20 5.40 3.41
C ALA A 19 5.57 6.72 3.92
N SER A 20 5.45 7.75 3.08
CA SER A 20 4.81 9.03 3.44
C SER A 20 3.35 9.13 3.01
N LEU A 21 2.90 8.26 2.09
CA LEU A 21 1.58 8.34 1.46
C LEU A 21 0.42 8.36 2.47
N VAL A 22 0.43 7.43 3.42
CA VAL A 22 -0.65 7.27 4.41
C VAL A 22 -0.84 8.55 5.24
N ALA A 23 0.27 9.14 5.68
CA ALA A 23 0.26 10.39 6.45
C ALA A 23 -0.24 11.57 5.60
N ILE A 24 0.19 11.66 4.35
CA ILE A 24 -0.23 12.73 3.44
C ILE A 24 -1.74 12.64 3.15
N ILE A 25 -2.26 11.44 2.88
CA ILE A 25 -3.70 11.23 2.64
C ILE A 25 -4.50 11.65 3.85
N LYS A 26 -4.11 11.23 5.05
CA LYS A 26 -4.80 11.65 6.28
C LYS A 26 -4.79 13.16 6.43
N LEU A 27 -3.64 13.80 6.24
CA LEU A 27 -3.51 15.24 6.36
C LEU A 27 -4.44 15.99 5.37
N VAL A 28 -4.52 15.52 4.12
CA VAL A 28 -5.41 16.11 3.11
C VAL A 28 -6.88 15.83 3.45
N SER A 29 -7.23 14.63 3.94
CA SER A 29 -8.60 14.28 4.30
C SER A 29 -9.14 15.02 5.53
N GLU A 30 -8.28 15.65 6.32
CA GLU A 30 -8.67 16.55 7.41
C GLU A 30 -9.06 17.96 6.92
N GLN A 31 -8.71 18.31 5.68
CA GLN A 31 -8.96 19.63 5.10
C GLN A 31 -10.11 19.66 4.10
N ILE A 32 -10.34 18.53 3.45
CA ILE A 32 -11.42 18.36 2.47
C ILE A 32 -12.12 17.02 2.74
N SER A 33 -13.22 16.75 2.01
CA SER A 33 -13.97 15.49 2.23
C SER A 33 -13.05 14.27 2.03
N PRO A 34 -13.20 13.23 2.84
CA PRO A 34 -12.31 12.06 2.84
C PRO A 34 -12.16 11.42 1.46
N VAL A 35 -13.27 11.08 0.79
CA VAL A 35 -13.21 10.42 -0.53
C VAL A 35 -12.77 11.40 -1.62
N GLN A 36 -13.17 12.67 -1.54
CA GLN A 36 -12.70 13.73 -2.44
C GLN A 36 -11.17 13.82 -2.42
N SER A 37 -10.54 13.75 -1.24
CA SER A 37 -9.09 13.87 -1.09
C SER A 37 -8.35 12.82 -1.92
N ILE A 38 -8.78 11.57 -1.83
CA ILE A 38 -8.17 10.46 -2.56
C ILE A 38 -8.49 10.56 -4.06
N ALA A 39 -9.74 10.88 -4.41
CA ALA A 39 -10.14 11.03 -5.81
C ALA A 39 -9.31 12.10 -6.53
N MET A 40 -9.06 13.25 -5.89
CA MET A 40 -8.20 14.30 -6.43
C MET A 40 -6.75 13.85 -6.58
N ILE A 41 -6.15 13.26 -5.55
CA ILE A 41 -4.78 12.74 -5.59
C ILE A 41 -4.63 11.75 -6.75
N TYR A 42 -5.58 10.82 -6.92
CA TYR A 42 -5.52 9.80 -7.97
C TYR A 42 -5.79 10.35 -9.37
N SER A 43 -6.60 11.39 -9.48
CA SER A 43 -6.75 12.13 -10.73
C SER A 43 -5.42 12.75 -11.18
N PHE A 44 -4.69 13.39 -10.26
CA PHE A 44 -3.34 13.89 -10.55
C PHE A 44 -2.33 12.78 -10.83
N SER A 45 -2.42 11.63 -10.14
CA SER A 45 -1.58 10.47 -10.42
C SER A 45 -1.77 9.99 -11.88
N ALA A 46 -3.02 9.81 -12.30
CA ALA A 46 -3.33 9.38 -13.67
C ALA A 46 -2.82 10.40 -14.70
N ILE A 47 -3.09 11.70 -14.49
CA ILE A 47 -2.65 12.78 -15.38
C ILE A 47 -1.12 12.77 -15.50
N THR A 48 -0.41 12.72 -14.38
CA THR A 48 1.06 12.76 -14.37
C THR A 48 1.66 11.59 -15.15
N ILE A 49 1.15 10.37 -14.93
CA ILE A 49 1.67 9.20 -15.64
C ILE A 49 1.39 9.32 -17.13
N VAL A 50 0.19 9.78 -17.52
CA VAL A 50 -0.15 9.99 -18.92
C VAL A 50 0.75 11.04 -19.59
N LEU A 51 1.04 12.14 -18.89
CA LEU A 51 1.93 13.19 -19.40
C LEU A 51 3.37 12.69 -19.55
N MET A 52 3.85 11.82 -18.65
CA MET A 52 5.23 11.32 -18.67
C MET A 52 5.45 10.13 -19.60
N LEU A 53 4.50 9.19 -19.66
CA LEU A 53 4.64 7.92 -20.37
C LEU A 53 3.71 7.80 -21.59
N GLY A 54 2.81 8.75 -21.78
CA GLY A 54 1.77 8.68 -22.80
C GLY A 54 0.59 7.79 -22.42
N LEU A 55 -0.42 7.76 -23.28
CA LEU A 55 -1.58 6.90 -23.11
C LEU A 55 -1.21 5.43 -23.29
N PRO A 56 -1.62 4.54 -22.40
CA PRO A 56 -1.33 3.12 -22.52
C PRO A 56 -2.07 2.49 -23.71
N LYS A 57 -1.38 1.66 -24.50
CA LYS A 57 -1.95 0.97 -25.67
C LYS A 57 -2.76 -0.26 -25.22
N LEU A 58 -3.94 -0.04 -24.62
CA LEU A 58 -4.75 -1.08 -23.97
C LEU A 58 -5.05 -2.29 -24.85
N LYS A 59 -5.27 -2.08 -26.17
CA LYS A 59 -5.57 -3.16 -27.12
C LYS A 59 -4.42 -4.17 -27.29
N GLN A 60 -3.20 -3.77 -26.97
CA GLN A 60 -2.00 -4.61 -27.09
C GLN A 60 -1.67 -5.35 -25.78
N MET A 61 -2.39 -5.06 -24.70
CA MET A 61 -2.10 -5.63 -23.39
C MET A 61 -2.79 -6.97 -23.17
N PRO A 62 -2.15 -7.92 -22.46
CA PRO A 62 -2.79 -9.18 -22.09
C PRO A 62 -4.06 -8.91 -21.27
N LYS A 63 -5.18 -9.54 -21.65
CA LYS A 63 -6.48 -9.36 -20.98
C LYS A 63 -6.42 -9.72 -19.49
N ALA A 64 -5.66 -10.76 -19.11
CA ALA A 64 -5.47 -11.16 -17.73
C ALA A 64 -4.79 -10.05 -16.89
N TYR A 65 -3.82 -9.34 -17.48
CA TYR A 65 -3.21 -8.18 -16.83
C TYR A 65 -4.18 -7.00 -16.74
N LEU A 66 -4.78 -6.63 -17.87
CA LEU A 66 -5.62 -5.44 -17.95
C LEU A 66 -6.85 -5.53 -17.04
N TYR A 67 -7.58 -6.66 -17.09
CA TYR A 67 -8.81 -6.82 -16.31
C TYR A 67 -8.55 -7.45 -14.93
N GLY A 68 -7.77 -8.54 -14.87
CA GLY A 68 -7.52 -9.25 -13.62
C GLY A 68 -6.67 -8.44 -12.65
N CYS A 69 -5.47 -8.02 -13.09
CA CYS A 69 -4.61 -7.21 -12.25
C CYS A 69 -5.19 -5.79 -12.06
N GLY A 70 -5.85 -5.22 -13.08
CA GLY A 70 -6.51 -3.92 -12.96
C GLY A 70 -7.61 -3.92 -11.90
N MET A 71 -8.46 -4.95 -11.85
CA MET A 71 -9.49 -5.08 -10.82
C MET A 71 -8.88 -5.18 -9.41
N LEU A 72 -7.82 -5.98 -9.25
CA LEU A 72 -7.12 -6.10 -7.95
C LEU A 72 -6.49 -4.77 -7.54
N PHE A 73 -5.86 -4.05 -8.48
CA PHE A 73 -5.30 -2.73 -8.21
C PHE A 73 -6.38 -1.77 -7.74
N VAL A 74 -7.45 -1.59 -8.51
CA VAL A 74 -8.54 -0.66 -8.17
C VAL A 74 -9.18 -1.03 -6.84
N ALA A 75 -9.45 -2.32 -6.59
CA ALA A 75 -10.02 -2.77 -5.34
C ALA A 75 -9.11 -2.47 -4.14
N TYR A 76 -7.80 -2.73 -4.27
CA TYR A 76 -6.83 -2.39 -3.23
C TYR A 76 -6.81 -0.90 -2.92
N GLU A 77 -6.67 -0.09 -3.94
CA GLU A 77 -6.53 1.35 -3.78
C GLU A 77 -7.79 1.99 -3.18
N VAL A 78 -8.96 1.61 -3.67
CA VAL A 78 -10.23 2.12 -3.14
C VAL A 78 -10.42 1.69 -1.68
N LEU A 79 -10.18 0.41 -1.36
CA LEU A 79 -10.39 -0.10 0.00
C LEU A 79 -9.37 0.49 0.99
N PHE A 80 -8.08 0.36 0.69
CA PHE A 80 -7.04 0.78 1.64
C PHE A 80 -7.06 2.29 1.90
N LEU A 81 -7.19 3.09 0.85
CA LEU A 81 -7.20 4.52 1.05
C LEU A 81 -8.51 5.04 1.66
N SER A 82 -9.64 4.38 1.38
CA SER A 82 -10.88 4.65 2.10
C SER A 82 -10.72 4.33 3.60
N ALA A 83 -10.02 3.24 3.95
CA ALA A 83 -9.72 2.94 5.36
C ALA A 83 -8.96 4.09 6.03
N VAL A 84 -7.96 4.66 5.36
CA VAL A 84 -7.18 5.80 5.88
C VAL A 84 -8.04 7.06 5.97
N ALA A 85 -8.81 7.36 4.93
CA ALA A 85 -9.63 8.56 4.87
C ALA A 85 -10.77 8.56 5.91
N PHE A 86 -11.40 7.39 6.15
CA PHE A 86 -12.46 7.21 7.15
C PHE A 86 -11.94 6.91 8.56
N SER A 87 -10.63 7.01 8.81
CA SER A 87 -10.11 6.89 10.17
C SER A 87 -10.60 8.04 11.06
N ASP A 88 -11.05 7.72 12.27
CA ASP A 88 -11.59 8.69 13.22
C ASP A 88 -10.49 9.52 13.90
N SER A 89 -9.26 9.00 13.94
CA SER A 89 -8.12 9.68 14.55
C SER A 89 -6.82 9.39 13.81
N ARG A 90 -5.79 10.19 14.08
CA ARG A 90 -4.43 9.99 13.52
C ARG A 90 -3.77 8.71 14.06
N GLU A 91 -4.09 8.32 15.31
CA GLU A 91 -3.64 7.07 15.90
C GLU A 91 -4.24 5.86 15.18
N GLN A 92 -5.51 5.92 14.80
CA GLN A 92 -6.14 4.87 13.98
C GLN A 92 -5.42 4.67 12.63
N VAL A 93 -4.90 5.75 12.03
CA VAL A 93 -4.11 5.67 10.78
C VAL A 93 -2.89 4.78 10.97
N LEU A 94 -2.21 4.86 12.12
CA LEU A 94 -1.05 4.01 12.41
C LEU A 94 -1.45 2.53 12.47
N ILE A 95 -2.58 2.22 13.10
CA ILE A 95 -3.11 0.85 13.20
C ILE A 95 -3.51 0.34 11.82
N ILE A 96 -4.23 1.15 11.03
CA ILE A 96 -4.64 0.84 9.65
C ILE A 96 -3.40 0.55 8.78
N ALA A 97 -2.38 1.40 8.85
CA ALA A 97 -1.12 1.20 8.15
C ALA A 97 -0.44 -0.12 8.57
N MET A 98 -0.41 -0.42 9.87
CA MET A 98 0.19 -1.66 10.37
C MET A 98 -0.57 -2.91 9.93
N ILE A 99 -1.90 -2.88 9.92
CA ILE A 99 -2.71 -3.97 9.36
C ILE A 99 -2.35 -4.17 7.88
N ASN A 100 -2.27 -3.09 7.14
CA ASN A 100 -1.90 -3.17 5.73
C ASN A 100 -0.48 -3.73 5.55
N TYR A 101 0.47 -3.44 6.44
CA TYR A 101 1.84 -3.98 6.38
C TYR A 101 1.97 -5.49 6.66
N LEU A 102 0.88 -6.23 6.73
CA LEU A 102 0.90 -7.69 6.54
C LEU A 102 1.14 -8.09 5.08
N TRP A 103 1.00 -7.19 4.10
CA TRP A 103 1.15 -7.53 2.70
C TRP A 103 2.55 -8.10 2.32
N PRO A 104 3.70 -7.64 2.88
CA PRO A 104 4.99 -8.23 2.53
C PRO A 104 5.14 -9.69 2.97
N PRO A 105 4.85 -10.10 4.22
CA PRO A 105 4.86 -11.52 4.58
C PRO A 105 3.78 -12.33 3.84
N LEU A 106 2.60 -11.77 3.57
CA LEU A 106 1.58 -12.42 2.75
C LEU A 106 2.03 -12.62 1.31
N MET A 107 2.86 -11.73 0.75
CA MET A 107 3.44 -11.89 -0.58
C MET A 107 4.27 -13.18 -0.67
N ILE A 108 5.03 -13.53 0.38
CA ILE A 108 5.80 -14.77 0.43
C ILE A 108 4.86 -15.98 0.53
N VAL A 109 3.85 -15.92 1.40
CA VAL A 109 2.85 -16.99 1.52
C VAL A 109 2.17 -17.25 0.17
N PHE A 110 1.71 -16.20 -0.50
CA PHE A 110 1.07 -16.33 -1.82
C PHE A 110 2.04 -16.76 -2.93
N ALA A 111 3.32 -16.33 -2.87
CA ALA A 111 4.32 -16.80 -3.82
C ALA A 111 4.55 -18.33 -3.68
N ILE A 112 4.47 -18.86 -2.46
CA ILE A 112 4.50 -20.32 -2.21
C ILE A 112 3.23 -20.98 -2.74
N LEU A 113 2.05 -20.44 -2.44
CA LEU A 113 0.75 -20.98 -2.91
C LEU A 113 0.65 -20.97 -4.44
N PHE A 114 1.15 -19.92 -5.10
CA PHE A 114 1.21 -19.81 -6.56
C PHE A 114 2.39 -20.60 -7.18
N LYS A 115 3.09 -21.40 -6.37
CA LYS A 115 4.25 -22.23 -6.80
C LYS A 115 5.39 -21.41 -7.44
N GLN A 116 5.52 -20.15 -7.07
CA GLN A 116 6.62 -19.28 -7.49
C GLN A 116 7.84 -19.40 -6.54
N LEU A 117 7.62 -19.86 -5.31
CA LEU A 117 8.62 -20.14 -4.29
C LEU A 117 8.41 -21.52 -3.68
N SER A 118 9.51 -22.15 -3.21
CA SER A 118 9.44 -23.43 -2.50
C SER A 118 8.93 -23.22 -1.07
N TYR A 119 8.05 -24.12 -0.61
CA TYR A 119 7.61 -24.16 0.78
C TYR A 119 8.78 -24.40 1.74
N ARG A 120 8.83 -23.63 2.83
CA ARG A 120 9.74 -23.84 3.95
C ARG A 120 9.04 -23.55 5.28
N PRO A 121 9.10 -24.46 6.27
CA PRO A 121 8.41 -24.27 7.56
C PRO A 121 8.77 -22.97 8.28
N LEU A 122 10.03 -22.53 8.16
CA LEU A 122 10.51 -21.32 8.79
C LEU A 122 9.86 -20.03 8.22
N ALA A 123 9.33 -20.07 7.00
CA ALA A 123 8.53 -18.96 6.46
C ALA A 123 7.22 -18.78 7.23
N ILE A 124 6.59 -19.89 7.68
CA ILE A 124 5.40 -19.82 8.54
C ILE A 124 5.77 -19.19 9.89
N ALA A 125 6.89 -19.60 10.49
CA ALA A 125 7.34 -19.01 11.75
C ALA A 125 7.53 -17.49 11.62
N GLY A 126 8.15 -17.03 10.52
CA GLY A 126 8.28 -15.60 10.22
C GLY A 126 6.94 -14.88 10.09
N PHE A 127 5.98 -15.51 9.41
CA PHE A 127 4.61 -14.96 9.31
C PHE A 127 3.93 -14.85 10.68
N VAL A 128 4.04 -15.87 11.53
CA VAL A 128 3.51 -15.84 12.90
C VAL A 128 4.15 -14.71 13.72
N VAL A 129 5.46 -14.52 13.62
CA VAL A 129 6.16 -13.40 14.30
C VAL A 129 5.64 -12.03 13.80
N ALA A 130 5.40 -11.88 12.50
CA ALA A 130 4.82 -10.65 11.94
C ALA A 130 3.40 -10.39 12.46
N VAL A 131 2.57 -11.42 12.54
CA VAL A 131 1.20 -11.32 13.10
C VAL A 131 1.23 -10.96 14.59
N LEU A 132 2.12 -11.58 15.37
CA LEU A 132 2.31 -11.20 16.79
C LEU A 132 2.74 -9.74 16.94
N GLY A 133 3.65 -9.27 16.07
CA GLY A 133 4.04 -7.86 16.02
C GLY A 133 2.85 -6.94 15.75
N LEU A 134 2.00 -7.28 14.79
CA LEU A 134 0.77 -6.54 14.52
C LEU A 134 -0.17 -6.52 15.73
N MET A 135 -0.36 -7.66 16.40
CA MET A 135 -1.19 -7.74 17.61
C MET A 135 -0.68 -6.79 18.71
N MET A 136 0.65 -6.66 18.89
CA MET A 136 1.24 -5.70 19.82
C MET A 136 0.99 -4.24 19.44
N VAL A 137 0.90 -3.93 18.16
CA VAL A 137 0.56 -2.57 17.69
C VAL A 137 -0.90 -2.24 18.00
N VAL A 138 -1.81 -3.18 17.69
CA VAL A 138 -3.26 -2.99 17.90
C VAL A 138 -3.61 -2.97 19.39
N ASN A 139 -2.95 -3.82 20.18
CA ASN A 139 -3.15 -3.90 21.62
C ASN A 139 -1.81 -4.04 22.34
N PRO A 140 -1.26 -2.97 22.92
CA PRO A 140 -0.02 -3.00 23.68
C PRO A 140 -0.02 -3.99 24.87
N GLN A 141 -1.19 -4.31 25.39
CA GLN A 141 -1.40 -5.29 26.46
C GLN A 141 -1.91 -6.60 25.87
N ILE A 142 -1.04 -7.33 25.14
CA ILE A 142 -1.36 -8.62 24.47
C ILE A 142 -2.09 -9.62 25.39
N THR A 143 -1.93 -9.50 26.70
CA THR A 143 -2.58 -10.35 27.70
C THR A 143 -4.09 -10.14 27.82
N GLU A 144 -4.64 -9.11 27.22
CA GLU A 144 -6.06 -8.78 27.27
C GLU A 144 -6.72 -8.83 25.88
N PRO A 145 -7.08 -10.01 25.37
CA PRO A 145 -7.63 -10.16 24.01
C PRO A 145 -8.94 -9.39 23.81
N PHE A 146 -9.71 -9.16 24.87
CA PHE A 146 -10.94 -8.36 24.80
C PHE A 146 -10.69 -6.89 24.49
N LYS A 147 -9.54 -6.32 24.90
CA LYS A 147 -9.15 -4.95 24.52
C LYS A 147 -8.86 -4.84 23.02
N MET A 148 -8.26 -5.87 22.42
CA MET A 148 -8.04 -5.90 20.97
C MET A 148 -9.38 -5.89 20.21
N ILE A 149 -10.34 -6.68 20.66
CA ILE A 149 -11.68 -6.70 20.06
C ILE A 149 -12.33 -5.32 20.20
N ALA A 150 -12.23 -4.69 21.39
CA ALA A 150 -12.77 -3.34 21.61
C ALA A 150 -12.13 -2.29 20.69
N VAL A 151 -10.83 -2.35 20.44
CA VAL A 151 -10.14 -1.46 19.48
C VAL A 151 -10.65 -1.70 18.06
N LEU A 152 -10.76 -2.97 17.65
CA LEU A 152 -11.25 -3.30 16.29
C LEU A 152 -12.72 -2.93 16.09
N GLN A 153 -13.52 -2.96 17.15
CA GLN A 153 -14.94 -2.53 17.13
C GLN A 153 -15.11 -1.01 17.02
N GLN A 154 -14.09 -0.20 17.30
CA GLN A 154 -14.18 1.26 17.16
C GLN A 154 -14.41 1.67 15.69
N ASN A 155 -13.72 1.02 14.76
CA ASN A 155 -13.88 1.29 13.34
C ASN A 155 -13.69 0.01 12.50
N PRO A 156 -14.64 -0.97 12.61
CA PRO A 156 -14.49 -2.28 11.98
C PRO A 156 -14.42 -2.20 10.46
N MET A 157 -15.04 -1.19 9.86
CA MET A 157 -15.02 -0.99 8.41
C MET A 157 -13.62 -0.59 7.95
N ALA A 158 -12.98 0.39 8.58
CA ALA A 158 -11.65 0.83 8.20
C ALA A 158 -10.60 -0.27 8.41
N TYR A 159 -10.65 -0.97 9.53
CA TYR A 159 -9.73 -2.08 9.80
C TYR A 159 -9.96 -3.27 8.87
N GLY A 160 -11.23 -3.58 8.55
CA GLY A 160 -11.58 -4.60 7.58
C GLY A 160 -11.08 -4.27 6.18
N PHE A 161 -11.24 -3.04 5.73
CA PHE A 161 -10.72 -2.56 4.45
C PHE A 161 -9.19 -2.66 4.36
N ALA A 162 -8.48 -2.29 5.43
CA ALA A 162 -7.03 -2.42 5.50
C ALA A 162 -6.57 -3.88 5.39
N LEU A 163 -7.27 -4.80 6.08
CA LEU A 163 -6.95 -6.23 6.06
C LEU A 163 -7.20 -6.84 4.66
N VAL A 164 -8.33 -6.54 4.05
CA VAL A 164 -8.64 -6.99 2.69
C VAL A 164 -7.62 -6.42 1.70
N GLY A 165 -7.24 -5.15 1.87
CA GLY A 165 -6.16 -4.53 1.09
C GLY A 165 -4.84 -5.27 1.23
N ALA A 166 -4.45 -5.62 2.46
CA ALA A 166 -3.22 -6.38 2.73
C ALA A 166 -3.20 -7.77 2.04
N ILE A 167 -4.36 -8.36 1.77
CA ILE A 167 -4.50 -9.62 1.02
C ILE A 167 -4.46 -9.37 -0.50
N ILE A 168 -5.11 -8.33 -0.99
CA ILE A 168 -5.23 -8.05 -2.42
C ILE A 168 -3.88 -7.62 -3.03
N TRP A 169 -3.13 -6.76 -2.34
CA TRP A 169 -1.89 -6.20 -2.89
C TRP A 169 -0.82 -7.22 -3.28
N PRO A 170 -0.52 -8.25 -2.47
CA PRO A 170 0.35 -9.35 -2.87
C PRO A 170 -0.13 -10.10 -4.11
N CYS A 171 -1.43 -10.36 -4.20
CA CYS A 171 -2.02 -11.00 -5.38
C CYS A 171 -1.79 -10.15 -6.64
N TYR A 172 -2.09 -8.86 -6.58
CA TYR A 172 -1.83 -7.92 -7.66
C TYR A 172 -0.35 -7.94 -8.09
N SER A 173 0.57 -7.81 -7.13
CA SER A 173 2.01 -7.72 -7.42
C SER A 173 2.56 -9.00 -8.07
N LEU A 174 2.19 -10.18 -7.54
CA LEU A 174 2.63 -11.47 -8.08
C LEU A 174 2.02 -11.78 -9.45
N LEU A 175 0.74 -11.46 -9.65
CA LEU A 175 0.05 -11.67 -10.92
C LEU A 175 0.53 -10.67 -11.99
N THR A 176 0.85 -9.44 -11.60
CA THR A 176 1.47 -8.46 -12.51
C THR A 176 2.80 -8.98 -13.06
N LYS A 177 3.67 -9.52 -12.20
CA LYS A 177 4.91 -10.15 -12.63
C LYS A 177 4.69 -11.26 -13.67
N ARG A 178 3.60 -12.02 -13.52
CA ARG A 178 3.27 -13.14 -14.41
C ARG A 178 2.62 -12.72 -15.72
N TYR A 179 1.72 -11.73 -15.67
CA TYR A 179 0.82 -11.45 -16.79
C TYR A 179 1.06 -10.12 -17.51
N ALA A 180 1.84 -9.19 -16.97
CA ALA A 180 2.04 -7.88 -17.59
C ALA A 180 2.90 -7.91 -18.88
N GLN A 181 3.82 -8.90 -19.01
CA GLN A 181 4.63 -9.10 -20.23
C GLN A 181 5.32 -7.81 -20.74
N GLY A 182 5.86 -7.01 -19.84
CA GLY A 182 6.50 -5.74 -20.18
C GLY A 182 5.56 -4.53 -20.27
N HIS A 183 4.26 -4.74 -20.23
CA HIS A 183 3.28 -3.64 -20.30
C HIS A 183 3.10 -2.93 -18.96
N ASN A 184 2.74 -1.64 -19.02
CA ASN A 184 2.41 -0.83 -17.86
C ASN A 184 1.08 -0.11 -18.09
N ALA A 185 0.02 -0.57 -17.39
CA ALA A 185 -1.32 0.00 -17.46
C ALA A 185 -1.67 0.85 -16.25
N VAL A 186 -0.70 1.18 -15.38
CA VAL A 186 -0.95 1.86 -14.09
C VAL A 186 -1.66 3.19 -14.27
N ALA A 187 -1.36 3.96 -15.33
CA ALA A 187 -2.11 5.18 -15.64
C ALA A 187 -3.61 4.92 -15.82
N PHE A 188 -3.96 3.86 -16.52
CA PHE A 188 -5.36 3.45 -16.74
C PHE A 188 -6.00 2.94 -15.44
N PHE A 189 -5.24 2.21 -14.62
CA PHE A 189 -5.73 1.74 -13.32
C PHE A 189 -6.02 2.91 -12.38
N PHE A 190 -5.15 3.94 -12.34
CA PHE A 190 -5.41 5.16 -11.58
C PHE A 190 -6.62 5.93 -12.10
N LEU A 191 -6.80 6.00 -13.42
CA LEU A 191 -7.97 6.65 -14.01
C LEU A 191 -9.27 5.96 -13.57
N ILE A 192 -9.30 4.62 -13.58
CA ILE A 192 -10.46 3.86 -13.09
C ILE A 192 -10.64 4.08 -11.57
N SER A 193 -9.57 3.99 -10.78
CA SER A 193 -9.64 4.22 -9.33
C SER A 193 -10.17 5.61 -9.00
N ALA A 194 -9.68 6.65 -9.68
CA ALA A 194 -10.18 8.01 -9.53
C ALA A 194 -11.66 8.11 -9.91
N SER A 195 -12.07 7.49 -11.02
CA SER A 195 -13.47 7.48 -11.45
C SER A 195 -14.39 6.81 -10.42
N VAL A 196 -13.97 5.65 -9.88
CA VAL A 196 -14.70 4.94 -8.82
C VAL A 196 -14.81 5.82 -7.57
N LEU A 197 -13.73 6.48 -7.16
CA LEU A 197 -13.71 7.35 -5.99
C LEU A 197 -14.58 8.59 -6.18
N TRP A 198 -14.60 9.20 -7.37
CA TRP A 198 -15.53 10.28 -7.67
C TRP A 198 -16.99 9.83 -7.65
N CYS A 199 -17.29 8.64 -8.19
CA CYS A 199 -18.63 8.05 -8.07
C CYS A 199 -19.00 7.77 -6.61
N LEU A 200 -18.05 7.31 -5.80
CA LEU A 200 -18.27 7.07 -4.37
C LEU A 200 -18.50 8.38 -3.61
N HIS A 201 -17.72 9.44 -3.87
CA HIS A 201 -17.92 10.78 -3.33
C HIS A 201 -19.36 11.29 -3.57
N LEU A 202 -19.83 11.17 -4.82
CA LEU A 202 -21.18 11.56 -5.18
C LEU A 202 -22.24 10.65 -4.52
N GLY A 203 -22.01 9.34 -4.47
CA GLY A 203 -22.92 8.36 -3.87
C GLY A 203 -23.08 8.53 -2.37
N LEU A 204 -22.01 8.88 -1.67
CA LEU A 204 -22.02 9.20 -0.24
C LEU A 204 -22.54 10.61 0.05
N LYS A 205 -22.84 11.40 -0.99
CA LYS A 205 -23.31 12.80 -0.87
C LYS A 205 -22.33 13.67 -0.06
N GLU A 206 -21.03 13.38 -0.15
CA GLU A 206 -20.02 14.23 0.48
C GLU A 206 -20.09 15.65 -0.12
N THR A 207 -20.01 16.66 0.74
CA THR A 207 -19.90 18.03 0.28
C THR A 207 -18.56 18.27 -0.41
N PHE A 208 -18.59 18.79 -1.64
CA PHE A 208 -17.37 19.20 -2.31
C PHE A 208 -16.78 20.42 -1.62
N VAL A 209 -15.54 20.29 -1.13
CA VAL A 209 -14.79 21.38 -0.48
C VAL A 209 -13.71 21.86 -1.44
N MET A 210 -13.76 23.15 -1.80
CA MET A 210 -12.75 23.75 -2.67
C MET A 210 -11.43 23.92 -1.91
N PRO A 211 -10.35 23.24 -2.31
CA PRO A 211 -9.06 23.38 -1.64
C PRO A 211 -8.48 24.79 -1.82
N SER A 212 -7.75 25.29 -0.82
CA SER A 212 -6.92 26.50 -1.00
C SER A 212 -5.77 26.22 -1.98
N LEU A 213 -5.13 27.27 -2.49
CA LEU A 213 -4.00 27.12 -3.44
C LEU A 213 -2.87 26.24 -2.88
N THR A 214 -2.58 26.34 -1.58
CA THR A 214 -1.61 25.49 -0.90
C THR A 214 -2.01 24.02 -0.96
N TRP A 215 -3.27 23.71 -0.66
CA TRP A 215 -3.77 22.33 -0.69
C TRP A 215 -3.86 21.77 -2.10
N TRP A 216 -4.20 22.59 -3.10
CA TRP A 216 -4.11 22.20 -4.51
C TRP A 216 -2.70 21.78 -4.87
N SER A 217 -1.70 22.56 -4.44
CA SER A 217 -0.28 22.25 -4.72
C SER A 217 0.15 20.95 -4.03
N ILE A 218 -0.22 20.75 -2.76
CA ILE A 218 0.08 19.50 -2.01
C ILE A 218 -0.55 18.30 -2.69
N ILE A 219 -1.83 18.38 -3.06
CA ILE A 219 -2.57 17.30 -3.73
C ILE A 219 -1.93 16.97 -5.08
N ALA A 220 -1.58 17.98 -5.88
CA ALA A 220 -0.97 17.80 -7.19
C ALA A 220 0.42 17.13 -7.08
N VAL A 221 1.27 17.61 -6.17
CA VAL A 221 2.60 17.03 -5.94
C VAL A 221 2.49 15.62 -5.37
N ALA A 222 1.63 15.39 -4.38
CA ALA A 222 1.39 14.05 -3.83
C ALA A 222 0.90 13.09 -4.93
N GLY A 223 -0.09 13.50 -5.72
CA GLY A 223 -0.60 12.70 -6.83
C GLY A 223 0.49 12.38 -7.86
N ALA A 224 1.32 13.34 -8.23
CA ALA A 224 2.43 13.15 -9.15
C ALA A 224 3.44 12.11 -8.60
N LEU A 225 3.87 12.28 -7.36
CA LEU A 225 4.83 11.36 -6.72
C LEU A 225 4.26 9.95 -6.58
N ILE A 226 2.99 9.83 -6.18
CA ILE A 226 2.30 8.55 -6.03
C ILE A 226 2.17 7.85 -7.39
N GLY A 227 1.68 8.54 -8.41
CA GLY A 227 1.56 7.99 -9.76
C GLY A 227 2.89 7.46 -10.29
N MET A 228 3.97 8.25 -10.15
CA MET A 228 5.31 7.82 -10.51
C MET A 228 5.77 6.59 -9.71
N ALA A 229 5.53 6.57 -8.39
CA ALA A 229 5.94 5.46 -7.53
C ALA A 229 5.28 4.15 -7.96
N TYR A 230 3.97 4.14 -8.21
CA TYR A 230 3.27 2.94 -8.67
C TYR A 230 3.70 2.50 -10.07
N SER A 231 3.92 3.45 -10.98
CA SER A 231 4.44 3.17 -12.32
C SER A 231 5.84 2.55 -12.26
N ASN A 232 6.71 3.13 -11.42
CA ASN A 232 8.06 2.62 -11.19
C ASN A 232 8.04 1.23 -10.54
N TRP A 233 7.17 1.01 -9.56
CA TRP A 233 7.01 -0.32 -8.93
C TRP A 233 6.58 -1.39 -9.94
N ASN A 234 5.58 -1.07 -10.78
CA ASN A 234 5.12 -1.99 -11.80
C ASN A 234 6.25 -2.44 -12.75
N GLN A 235 7.08 -1.49 -13.19
CA GLN A 235 8.25 -1.81 -14.03
C GLN A 235 9.34 -2.53 -13.25
N SER A 236 9.56 -2.14 -12.00
CA SER A 236 10.61 -2.73 -11.16
C SER A 236 10.32 -4.19 -10.82
N MET A 237 9.06 -4.54 -10.59
CA MET A 237 8.66 -5.94 -10.37
C MET A 237 8.86 -6.81 -11.60
N GLN A 238 8.79 -6.23 -12.81
CA GLN A 238 8.99 -6.95 -14.07
C GLN A 238 10.46 -7.07 -14.45
N PHE A 239 11.25 -5.99 -14.31
CA PHE A 239 12.59 -5.86 -14.87
C PHE A 239 13.70 -5.70 -13.83
N GLY A 240 13.36 -5.40 -12.58
CA GLY A 240 14.30 -5.24 -11.47
C GLY A 240 14.54 -6.52 -10.68
N ASN A 241 15.30 -6.38 -9.59
CA ASN A 241 15.47 -7.45 -8.62
C ASN A 241 14.28 -7.50 -7.66
N ALA A 242 13.26 -8.27 -8.02
CA ALA A 242 12.03 -8.40 -7.23
C ALA A 242 12.29 -8.92 -5.79
N GLN A 243 13.31 -9.77 -5.59
CA GLN A 243 13.65 -10.28 -4.25
C GLN A 243 14.18 -9.16 -3.34
N LEU A 244 15.07 -8.30 -3.88
CA LEU A 244 15.59 -7.15 -3.13
C LEU A 244 14.49 -6.13 -2.86
N LEU A 245 13.59 -5.91 -3.80
CA LEU A 245 12.45 -5.00 -3.63
C LEU A 245 11.51 -5.50 -2.53
N ILE A 246 11.16 -6.79 -2.53
CA ILE A 246 10.36 -7.39 -1.47
C ILE A 246 11.08 -7.25 -0.11
N LEU A 247 12.39 -7.49 -0.04
CA LEU A 247 13.17 -7.28 1.19
C LEU A 247 13.09 -5.83 1.67
N ALA A 248 13.25 -4.87 0.76
CA ALA A 248 13.22 -3.45 1.11
C ALA A 248 11.85 -3.01 1.67
N THR A 249 10.76 -3.63 1.22
CA THR A 249 9.42 -3.31 1.75
C THR A 249 9.22 -3.73 3.22
N TYR A 250 10.03 -4.63 3.74
CA TYR A 250 9.94 -5.04 5.15
C TYR A 250 10.30 -3.92 6.13
N PHE A 251 11.01 -2.91 5.67
CA PHE A 251 11.31 -1.71 6.45
C PHE A 251 10.21 -0.65 6.40
N MET A 252 9.19 -0.83 5.54
CA MET A 252 8.09 0.13 5.41
C MET A 252 7.35 0.43 6.73
N PRO A 253 7.05 -0.54 7.62
CA PRO A 253 6.42 -0.24 8.88
C PRO A 253 7.18 0.80 9.70
N VAL A 254 8.50 0.67 9.76
CA VAL A 254 9.37 1.60 10.50
C VAL A 254 9.42 2.97 9.81
N PHE A 255 9.69 3.00 8.49
CA PHE A 255 9.79 4.26 7.76
C PHE A 255 8.48 5.03 7.71
N SER A 256 7.36 4.34 7.48
CA SER A 256 6.04 4.98 7.46
C SER A 256 5.63 5.51 8.84
N SER A 257 5.98 4.81 9.91
CA SER A 257 5.75 5.30 11.27
C SER A 257 6.54 6.56 11.56
N LEU A 258 7.82 6.59 11.17
CA LEU A 258 8.65 7.80 11.27
C LEU A 258 8.05 8.95 10.47
N MET A 259 7.64 8.72 9.22
CA MET A 259 6.98 9.73 8.40
C MET A 259 5.68 10.24 9.03
N SER A 260 4.87 9.34 9.60
CA SER A 260 3.63 9.70 10.30
C SER A 260 3.91 10.55 11.55
N MET A 261 4.97 10.27 12.30
CA MET A 261 5.39 11.12 13.42
C MET A 261 5.70 12.55 12.98
N PHE A 262 6.48 12.70 11.90
CA PHE A 262 6.86 14.02 11.40
C PHE A 262 5.69 14.77 10.73
N ILE A 263 4.86 14.07 9.96
CA ILE A 263 3.80 14.70 9.15
C ILE A 263 2.53 14.93 9.99
N LEU A 264 2.11 13.94 10.79
CA LEU A 264 0.89 13.98 11.56
C LEU A 264 1.08 14.44 13.01
N GLY A 265 2.34 14.53 13.49
CA GLY A 265 2.65 14.88 14.87
C GLY A 265 2.26 13.80 15.90
N VAL A 266 2.06 12.55 15.46
CA VAL A 266 1.69 11.42 16.33
C VAL A 266 2.93 10.90 17.03
N GLN A 267 2.81 10.59 18.33
CA GLN A 267 3.88 9.96 19.09
C GLN A 267 3.47 8.55 19.51
N PRO A 268 3.89 7.52 18.74
CA PRO A 268 3.56 6.14 19.05
C PRO A 268 4.19 5.71 20.39
N GLN A 269 3.46 4.90 21.15
CA GLN A 269 3.97 4.30 22.38
C GLN A 269 5.11 3.32 22.07
N TRP A 270 5.92 3.00 23.10
CA TRP A 270 7.04 2.06 22.95
C TRP A 270 6.60 0.68 22.42
N SER A 271 5.46 0.18 22.86
CA SER A 271 4.85 -1.06 22.38
C SER A 271 4.60 -1.08 20.87
N PHE A 272 4.23 0.05 20.28
CA PHE A 272 4.07 0.20 18.83
C PHE A 272 5.40 -0.06 18.10
N TRP A 273 6.52 0.50 18.60
CA TRP A 273 7.85 0.29 18.02
C TRP A 273 8.30 -1.15 18.10
N LEU A 274 8.06 -1.81 19.26
CA LEU A 274 8.33 -3.25 19.41
C LEU A 274 7.50 -4.06 18.42
N GLY A 275 6.22 -3.75 18.26
CA GLY A 275 5.36 -4.40 17.28
C GLY A 275 5.83 -4.19 15.84
N ALA A 276 6.17 -2.97 15.46
CA ALA A 276 6.70 -2.64 14.14
C ALA A 276 8.03 -3.38 13.85
N LEU A 277 8.90 -3.50 14.85
CA LEU A 277 10.14 -4.27 14.77
C LEU A 277 9.86 -5.76 14.57
N LEU A 278 8.91 -6.34 15.31
CA LEU A 278 8.52 -7.75 15.15
C LEU A 278 7.90 -8.01 13.77
N VAL A 279 7.07 -7.11 13.24
CA VAL A 279 6.56 -7.22 11.86
C VAL A 279 7.73 -7.26 10.87
N THR A 280 8.70 -6.37 11.03
CA THR A 280 9.90 -6.32 10.19
C THR A 280 10.74 -7.60 10.30
N ILE A 281 11.03 -8.06 11.51
CA ILE A 281 11.81 -9.29 11.75
C ILE A 281 11.09 -10.51 11.19
N GLY A 282 9.78 -10.63 11.44
CA GLY A 282 8.96 -11.73 10.91
C GLY A 282 9.01 -11.80 9.38
N ALA A 283 8.90 -10.66 8.73
CA ALA A 283 9.00 -10.56 7.30
C ALA A 283 10.41 -10.92 6.78
N MET A 284 11.48 -10.50 7.46
CA MET A 284 12.85 -10.88 7.14
C MET A 284 13.10 -12.39 7.31
N ILE A 285 12.53 -13.03 8.34
CA ILE A 285 12.59 -14.49 8.53
C ILE A 285 11.89 -15.19 7.36
N CYS A 286 10.71 -14.73 6.96
CA CYS A 286 10.01 -15.24 5.78
C CYS A 286 10.92 -15.20 4.55
N TRP A 287 11.53 -14.05 4.29
CA TRP A 287 12.39 -13.84 3.12
C TRP A 287 13.65 -14.70 3.12
N LYS A 288 14.43 -14.71 4.21
CA LYS A 288 15.71 -15.44 4.30
C LYS A 288 15.55 -16.92 3.98
N ASN A 289 14.42 -17.49 4.27
CA ASN A 289 14.16 -18.91 4.05
C ASN A 289 13.60 -19.22 2.65
N THR A 290 13.26 -18.21 1.87
CA THR A 290 12.76 -18.37 0.50
C THR A 290 13.77 -17.92 -0.56
N ALA A 291 14.78 -17.14 -0.18
CA ALA A 291 15.75 -16.52 -1.09
C ALA A 291 16.86 -17.46 -1.62
N ASN A 292 17.00 -18.68 -1.07
CA ASN A 292 18.08 -19.61 -1.44
C ASN A 292 17.61 -20.64 -2.48
N LYS A 293 17.39 -20.19 -3.71
CA LYS A 293 17.52 -20.99 -4.94
C LYS A 293 18.11 -20.14 -6.06
#